data_e9a76c56dabf2d1c77357799fdba2a1c
#
_entry.id   e9a76c56dabf2d1c77357799fdba2a1c
#
_cell.length_a   1.000
_cell.length_b   1.000
_cell.length_c   1.000
_cell.angle_alpha   90.00
_cell.angle_beta   90.00
_cell.angle_gamma   90.00
#
_symmetry.space_group_name_H-M   'P 1'
#
loop_
_entity.id
_entity.type
_entity.pdbx_description
1 polymer ?
#
loop_
_entity_poly.entity_id
_entity_poly.type
_entity_poly.pdbx_seq_one_letter_code
_entity_poly.pdbx_strand_id
1 'polypeptide(L)'
;CILRGGSCKVFQCNACRHQTSLIAGTVFQGTKLPLTVWFLAIYLISQAKTGLSALALKRHLGVSYPTAWLLHQKINRIMVQQDAAHRLDGLVQLDDAYLGGERTGGKAGRGSENKVPFVAAVSLNKKGHPLHVKLSLVSGFTAKAIGQWAKASLVPGACVSTDGLGCFAAVPDAGCLHLPLV
;
A
#
# COMPACT_ATOMS: atom_id res chain seq x y z
N CYS A 1 -19.28 29.40 10.82
CA CYS A 1 -19.22 29.76 12.25
C CYS A 1 -18.39 28.73 13.02
N ILE A 2 -17.54 29.19 13.94
CA ILE A 2 -16.71 28.30 14.78
C ILE A 2 -17.38 28.19 16.13
N LEU A 3 -17.80 26.99 16.52
CA LEU A 3 -18.30 26.71 17.85
C LEU A 3 -17.15 26.28 18.76
N ARG A 4 -17.04 26.90 19.92
CA ARG A 4 -16.09 26.51 20.96
C ARG A 4 -16.76 25.45 21.85
N GLY A 5 -16.46 24.19 21.59
CA GLY A 5 -16.88 23.08 22.45
C GLY A 5 -15.67 22.23 22.82
N GLY A 6 -15.23 22.31 24.10
CA GLY A 6 -14.12 21.49 24.61
C GLY A 6 -12.77 21.74 23.95
N SER A 7 -11.90 20.73 23.89
CA SER A 7 -10.55 20.80 23.35
C SER A 7 -10.48 20.80 21.80
N CYS A 8 -11.59 20.48 21.10
CA CYS A 8 -11.65 20.44 19.63
C CYS A 8 -12.47 21.60 19.07
N LYS A 9 -11.91 22.30 18.07
CA LYS A 9 -12.67 23.31 17.31
C LYS A 9 -13.66 22.61 16.38
N VAL A 10 -14.94 22.93 16.51
CA VAL A 10 -16.00 22.43 15.65
C VAL A 10 -16.45 23.58 14.74
N PHE A 11 -16.59 23.29 13.47
CA PHE A 11 -17.10 24.22 12.45
C PHE A 11 -18.55 23.89 12.18
N GLN A 12 -19.41 24.89 12.12
CA GLN A 12 -20.83 24.74 11.78
C GLN A 12 -21.14 25.46 10.47
N CYS A 13 -21.82 24.77 9.57
CA CYS A 13 -22.36 25.36 8.35
C CYS A 13 -23.49 26.35 8.71
N ASN A 14 -23.49 27.57 8.14
CA ASN A 14 -24.54 28.55 8.41
C ASN A 14 -25.87 28.19 7.75
N ALA A 15 -25.86 27.48 6.62
CA ALA A 15 -27.06 27.11 5.88
C ALA A 15 -27.77 25.89 6.46
N CYS A 16 -27.04 24.74 6.63
CA CYS A 16 -27.64 23.48 7.06
C CYS A 16 -27.33 23.11 8.54
N ARG A 17 -26.58 23.95 9.26
CA ARG A 17 -26.15 23.75 10.64
C ARG A 17 -25.34 22.47 10.90
N HIS A 18 -24.91 21.79 9.83
CA HIS A 18 -24.04 20.62 9.95
C HIS A 18 -22.75 20.98 10.67
N GLN A 19 -22.37 20.18 11.66
CA GLN A 19 -21.16 20.37 12.44
C GLN A 19 -20.06 19.40 12.00
N THR A 20 -18.87 19.88 11.82
CA THR A 20 -17.70 19.07 11.45
C THR A 20 -16.46 19.56 12.20
N SER A 21 -15.50 18.68 12.41
CA SER A 21 -14.18 19.02 12.95
C SER A 21 -13.10 18.90 11.87
N LEU A 22 -11.92 19.51 12.09
CA LEU A 22 -10.80 19.40 11.17
C LEU A 22 -10.32 17.97 10.92
N ILE A 23 -10.55 17.08 11.90
CA ILE A 23 -10.13 15.68 11.81
C ILE A 23 -11.26 14.74 11.35
N ALA A 24 -12.47 15.27 11.12
CA ALA A 24 -13.60 14.46 10.64
C ALA A 24 -13.31 13.91 9.23
N GLY A 25 -13.63 12.65 8.99
CA GLY A 25 -13.35 11.97 7.71
C GLY A 25 -11.87 11.63 7.47
N THR A 26 -10.98 11.96 8.41
CA THR A 26 -9.56 11.61 8.32
C THR A 26 -9.20 10.40 9.20
N VAL A 27 -7.99 9.89 9.06
CA VAL A 27 -7.45 8.83 9.95
C VAL A 27 -7.46 9.24 11.43
N PHE A 28 -7.45 10.53 11.69
CA PHE A 28 -7.44 11.10 13.04
C PHE A 28 -8.83 11.22 13.66
N GLN A 29 -9.88 10.86 12.92
CA GLN A 29 -11.26 10.97 13.42
C GLN A 29 -11.43 10.17 14.72
N GLY A 30 -12.01 10.84 15.74
CA GLY A 30 -12.27 10.24 17.04
C GLY A 30 -11.02 9.91 17.86
N THR A 31 -9.83 10.41 17.47
CA THR A 31 -8.61 10.18 18.23
C THR A 31 -8.63 10.92 19.57
N LYS A 32 -8.17 10.22 20.63
CA LYS A 32 -7.88 10.81 21.95
C LYS A 32 -6.40 11.19 22.10
N LEU A 33 -5.57 10.77 21.13
CA LEU A 33 -4.13 11.06 21.13
C LEU A 33 -3.86 12.45 20.53
N PRO A 34 -2.85 13.16 21.03
CA PRO A 34 -2.33 14.37 20.38
C PRO A 34 -1.88 14.08 18.96
N LEU A 35 -2.11 14.99 18.02
CA LEU A 35 -1.67 14.83 16.62
C LEU A 35 -0.14 14.74 16.50
N THR A 36 0.61 15.31 17.43
CA THR A 36 2.07 15.16 17.51
C THR A 36 2.50 13.70 17.63
N VAL A 37 1.78 12.89 18.41
CA VAL A 37 2.02 11.44 18.54
C VAL A 37 1.74 10.72 17.22
N TRP A 38 0.68 11.12 16.52
CA TRP A 38 0.35 10.58 15.20
C TRP A 38 1.42 10.89 14.17
N PHE A 39 1.86 12.15 14.08
CA PHE A 39 2.89 12.53 13.12
C PHE A 39 4.23 11.87 13.44
N LEU A 40 4.59 11.74 14.72
CA LEU A 40 5.77 10.98 15.11
C LEU A 40 5.67 9.50 14.72
N ALA A 41 4.50 8.87 14.91
CA ALA A 41 4.26 7.50 14.49
C ALA A 41 4.41 7.32 12.97
N ILE A 42 3.82 8.22 12.19
CA ILE A 42 3.93 8.23 10.72
C ILE A 42 5.40 8.36 10.30
N TYR A 43 6.11 9.30 10.89
CA TYR A 43 7.53 9.52 10.61
C TYR A 43 8.37 8.26 10.91
N LEU A 44 8.23 7.68 12.10
CA LEU A 44 9.00 6.49 12.50
C LEU A 44 8.71 5.28 11.59
N ILE A 45 7.44 5.06 11.23
CA ILE A 45 7.06 3.95 10.33
C ILE A 45 7.61 4.19 8.92
N SER A 46 7.55 5.41 8.40
CA SER A 46 8.04 5.73 7.05
C SER A 46 9.56 5.67 6.91
N GLN A 47 10.30 5.90 7.99
CA GLN A 47 11.77 5.84 7.99
C GLN A 47 12.33 4.43 8.20
N ALA A 48 11.53 3.50 8.70
CA ALA A 48 12.00 2.16 9.05
C ALA A 48 12.14 1.26 7.81
N LYS A 49 13.36 1.11 7.29
CA LYS A 49 13.67 0.27 6.11
C LYS A 49 13.17 -1.19 6.25
N THR A 50 13.27 -1.76 7.44
CA THR A 50 12.88 -3.15 7.74
C THR A 50 11.49 -3.27 8.34
N GLY A 51 10.73 -2.15 8.37
CA GLY A 51 9.49 -2.06 9.13
C GLY A 51 9.72 -1.79 10.61
N LEU A 52 8.68 -1.36 11.30
CA LEU A 52 8.71 -1.06 12.73
C LEU A 52 7.64 -1.89 13.45
N SER A 53 8.04 -2.69 14.44
CA SER A 53 7.08 -3.47 15.20
C SER A 53 6.21 -2.57 16.11
N ALA A 54 4.97 -2.99 16.40
CA ALA A 54 4.11 -2.27 17.33
C ALA A 54 4.73 -2.14 18.73
N LEU A 55 5.57 -3.10 19.12
CA LEU A 55 6.30 -3.05 20.41
C LEU A 55 7.38 -1.97 20.41
N ALA A 56 8.13 -1.84 19.32
CA ALA A 56 9.10 -0.76 19.16
C ALA A 56 8.39 0.60 19.10
N LEU A 57 7.29 0.70 18.34
CA LEU A 57 6.48 1.91 18.25
C LEU A 57 5.94 2.34 19.62
N LYS A 58 5.46 1.40 20.45
CA LYS A 58 5.06 1.66 21.84
C LYS A 58 6.17 2.35 22.63
N ARG A 59 7.40 1.83 22.52
CA ARG A 59 8.58 2.35 23.28
C ARG A 59 8.93 3.77 22.84
N HIS A 60 8.90 4.05 21.53
CA HIS A 60 9.21 5.37 20.99
C HIS A 60 8.13 6.42 21.32
N LEU A 61 6.85 6.04 21.29
CA LEU A 61 5.75 6.95 21.50
C LEU A 61 5.35 7.13 22.98
N GLY A 62 5.80 6.24 23.88
CA GLY A 62 5.40 6.26 25.30
C GLY A 62 3.93 5.93 25.52
N VAL A 63 3.27 5.20 24.61
CA VAL A 63 1.85 4.83 24.70
C VAL A 63 1.69 3.37 25.10
N SER A 64 0.44 2.94 25.40
CA SER A 64 0.15 1.53 25.67
C SER A 64 0.35 0.66 24.40
N TYR A 65 0.61 -0.64 24.57
CA TYR A 65 0.78 -1.55 23.43
C TYR A 65 -0.49 -1.63 22.54
N PRO A 66 -1.72 -1.74 23.07
CA PRO A 66 -2.92 -1.71 22.23
C PRO A 66 -3.04 -0.43 21.40
N THR A 67 -2.65 0.72 21.98
CA THR A 67 -2.66 2.01 21.29
C THR A 67 -1.64 2.04 20.14
N ALA A 68 -0.40 1.60 20.40
CA ALA A 68 0.65 1.54 19.38
C ALA A 68 0.28 0.57 18.26
N TRP A 69 -0.30 -0.58 18.59
CA TRP A 69 -0.77 -1.57 17.62
C TRP A 69 -1.89 -0.98 16.73
N LEU A 70 -2.88 -0.33 17.33
CA LEU A 70 -3.98 0.30 16.59
C LEU A 70 -3.50 1.43 15.67
N LEU A 71 -2.56 2.27 16.14
CA LEU A 71 -1.89 3.29 15.33
C LEU A 71 -1.21 2.67 14.11
N HIS A 72 -0.40 1.64 14.35
CA HIS A 72 0.33 0.93 13.31
C HIS A 72 -0.63 0.36 12.25
N GLN A 73 -1.72 -0.31 12.67
CA GLN A 73 -2.72 -0.87 11.76
C GLN A 73 -3.44 0.22 10.94
N LYS A 74 -3.82 1.33 11.58
CA LYS A 74 -4.49 2.44 10.87
C LYS A 74 -3.59 3.09 9.83
N ILE A 75 -2.32 3.32 10.16
CA ILE A 75 -1.35 3.91 9.22
C ILE A 75 -1.12 2.96 8.05
N ASN A 76 -0.85 1.68 8.30
CA ASN A 76 -0.66 0.68 7.25
C ASN A 76 -1.90 0.57 6.34
N ARG A 77 -3.11 0.58 6.91
CA ARG A 77 -4.35 0.53 6.13
C ARG A 77 -4.48 1.70 5.16
N ILE A 78 -4.09 2.91 5.58
CA ILE A 78 -4.11 4.09 4.71
C ILE A 78 -3.06 3.97 3.62
N MET A 79 -1.85 3.51 3.95
CA MET A 79 -0.80 3.28 2.94
C MET A 79 -1.30 2.31 1.86
N VAL A 80 -1.94 1.20 2.24
CA VAL A 80 -2.55 0.25 1.30
C VAL A 80 -3.65 0.90 0.46
N GLN A 81 -4.53 1.71 1.06
CA GLN A 81 -5.59 2.40 0.34
C GLN A 81 -5.05 3.41 -0.69
N GLN A 82 -4.01 4.15 -0.33
CA GLN A 82 -3.36 5.09 -1.24
C GLN A 82 -2.63 4.35 -2.38
N ASP A 83 -1.92 3.27 -2.05
CA ASP A 83 -1.26 2.43 -3.06
C ASP A 83 -2.28 1.82 -4.03
N ALA A 84 -3.43 1.36 -3.56
CA ALA A 84 -4.48 0.79 -4.40
C ALA A 84 -5.01 1.81 -5.44
N ALA A 85 -5.07 3.09 -5.09
CA ALA A 85 -5.55 4.16 -5.98
C ALA A 85 -4.48 4.60 -7.00
N HIS A 86 -3.19 4.34 -6.71
CA HIS A 86 -2.08 4.73 -7.59
C HIS A 86 -1.91 3.73 -8.73
N ARG A 87 -1.77 4.24 -9.97
CA ARG A 87 -1.41 3.45 -11.15
C ARG A 87 0.00 3.78 -11.59
N LEU A 88 0.76 2.75 -11.94
CA LEU A 88 2.13 2.91 -12.42
C LEU A 88 2.13 3.32 -13.90
N ASP A 89 3.00 4.25 -14.25
CA ASP A 89 3.19 4.77 -15.59
C ASP A 89 4.67 4.77 -16.02
N GLY A 90 4.92 5.10 -17.28
CA GLY A 90 6.26 5.16 -17.84
C GLY A 90 6.93 3.81 -17.98
N LEU A 91 8.18 3.70 -17.57
CA LEU A 91 8.92 2.43 -17.58
C LEU A 91 8.65 1.67 -16.28
N VAL A 92 8.12 0.46 -16.38
CA VAL A 92 7.75 -0.39 -15.24
C VAL A 92 8.46 -1.72 -15.34
N GLN A 93 9.17 -2.11 -14.28
CA GLN A 93 9.70 -3.47 -14.13
C GLN A 93 8.70 -4.30 -13.33
N LEU A 94 8.42 -5.51 -13.79
CA LEU A 94 7.42 -6.40 -13.23
C LEU A 94 8.03 -7.77 -12.99
N ASP A 95 7.80 -8.32 -11.80
CA ASP A 95 8.32 -9.62 -11.39
C ASP A 95 7.27 -10.41 -10.59
N ASP A 96 7.38 -11.74 -10.61
CA ASP A 96 6.59 -12.64 -9.77
C ASP A 96 7.30 -12.90 -8.43
N ALA A 97 6.53 -12.86 -7.36
CA ALA A 97 7.07 -13.16 -6.04
C ALA A 97 6.07 -13.93 -5.17
N TYR A 98 6.57 -14.57 -4.13
CA TYR A 98 5.78 -15.33 -3.19
C TYR A 98 6.11 -14.94 -1.74
N LEU A 99 5.07 -14.64 -0.99
CA LEU A 99 5.17 -14.45 0.45
C LEU A 99 4.81 -15.74 1.17
N GLY A 100 5.67 -16.21 2.06
CA GLY A 100 5.44 -17.40 2.89
C GLY A 100 6.74 -18.07 3.28
N GLY A 101 6.69 -18.86 4.37
CA GLY A 101 7.83 -19.61 4.90
C GLY A 101 7.86 -21.08 4.43
N GLU A 102 8.92 -21.79 4.78
CA GLU A 102 8.99 -23.23 4.63
C GLU A 102 8.00 -23.92 5.59
N ARG A 103 7.28 -24.91 5.07
CA ARG A 103 6.50 -25.86 5.86
C ARG A 103 7.10 -27.25 5.67
N THR A 104 7.49 -27.90 6.76
CA THR A 104 7.95 -29.29 6.76
C THR A 104 6.82 -30.21 6.28
N GLY A 105 7.11 -31.07 5.29
CA GLY A 105 6.16 -32.07 4.77
C GLY A 105 5.19 -31.60 3.68
N GLY A 106 5.29 -30.34 3.21
CA GLY A 106 4.44 -29.82 2.13
C GLY A 106 5.09 -29.94 0.74
N LYS A 107 4.30 -29.68 -0.30
CA LYS A 107 4.78 -29.62 -1.70
C LYS A 107 5.73 -28.44 -1.88
N ALA A 108 6.95 -28.71 -2.33
CA ALA A 108 7.95 -27.68 -2.58
C ALA A 108 7.65 -26.89 -3.89
N GLY A 109 8.15 -25.64 -4.02
CA GLY A 109 8.07 -24.85 -5.24
C GLY A 109 6.87 -23.89 -5.33
N ARG A 110 6.53 -23.48 -6.56
CA ARG A 110 5.47 -22.47 -6.85
C ARG A 110 4.05 -22.91 -6.47
N GLY A 111 3.80 -24.20 -6.27
CA GLY A 111 2.50 -24.77 -5.89
C GLY A 111 2.33 -25.08 -4.40
N SER A 112 3.17 -24.56 -3.54
CA SER A 112 3.10 -24.74 -2.08
C SER A 112 1.91 -23.99 -1.49
N GLU A 113 1.06 -24.65 -0.69
CA GLU A 113 -0.17 -24.11 -0.11
C GLU A 113 0.07 -22.93 0.86
N ASN A 114 1.28 -22.83 1.42
CA ASN A 114 1.66 -21.75 2.35
C ASN A 114 2.30 -20.54 1.68
N LYS A 115 2.37 -20.52 0.35
CA LYS A 115 2.91 -19.41 -0.43
C LYS A 115 1.80 -18.58 -1.03
N VAL A 116 1.78 -17.30 -0.71
CA VAL A 116 0.84 -16.34 -1.29
C VAL A 116 1.52 -15.64 -2.45
N PRO A 117 1.01 -15.80 -3.70
CA PRO A 117 1.58 -15.14 -4.86
C PRO A 117 1.26 -13.64 -4.84
N PHE A 118 2.24 -12.84 -5.20
CA PHE A 118 2.05 -11.41 -5.41
C PHE A 118 2.92 -10.90 -6.56
N VAL A 119 2.44 -9.87 -7.21
CA VAL A 119 3.16 -9.15 -8.24
C VAL A 119 3.97 -8.04 -7.58
N ALA A 120 5.27 -7.97 -7.89
CA ALA A 120 6.14 -6.88 -7.54
C ALA A 120 6.36 -6.01 -8.80
N ALA A 121 5.97 -4.74 -8.73
CA ALA A 121 6.09 -3.81 -9.83
C ALA A 121 6.79 -2.52 -9.36
N VAL A 122 7.73 -2.03 -10.17
CA VAL A 122 8.50 -0.82 -9.86
C VAL A 122 8.47 0.10 -11.07
N SER A 123 7.96 1.32 -10.93
CA SER A 123 8.12 2.34 -11.96
C SER A 123 9.46 3.04 -11.84
N LEU A 124 10.06 3.35 -12.96
CA LEU A 124 11.40 3.94 -13.06
C LEU A 124 11.31 5.32 -13.72
N ASN A 125 12.21 6.22 -13.33
CA ASN A 125 12.42 7.46 -14.05
C ASN A 125 13.29 7.23 -15.32
N LYS A 126 13.47 8.29 -16.12
CA LYS A 126 14.31 8.24 -17.34
C LYS A 126 15.78 7.87 -17.09
N LYS A 127 16.25 7.95 -15.83
CA LYS A 127 17.61 7.58 -15.42
C LYS A 127 17.69 6.16 -14.83
N GLY A 128 16.58 5.41 -14.82
CA GLY A 128 16.51 4.07 -14.25
C GLY A 128 16.36 4.02 -12.73
N HIS A 129 16.14 5.15 -12.04
CA HIS A 129 15.93 5.13 -10.59
C HIS A 129 14.47 4.82 -10.26
N PRO A 130 14.21 4.04 -9.19
CA PRO A 130 12.86 3.71 -8.76
C PRO A 130 12.09 4.96 -8.30
N LEU A 131 10.83 5.08 -8.74
CA LEU A 131 9.90 6.12 -8.35
C LEU A 131 8.84 5.58 -7.39
N HIS A 132 8.14 4.53 -7.82
CA HIS A 132 7.07 3.91 -7.03
C HIS A 132 7.22 2.39 -7.08
N VAL A 133 6.92 1.75 -5.96
CA VAL A 133 6.86 0.29 -5.82
C VAL A 133 5.42 -0.09 -5.53
N LYS A 134 4.88 -1.07 -6.25
CA LYS A 134 3.55 -1.62 -6.01
C LYS A 134 3.66 -3.12 -5.80
N LEU A 135 3.16 -3.59 -4.64
CA LEU A 135 3.10 -5.00 -4.28
C LEU A 135 1.63 -5.40 -4.21
N SER A 136 1.19 -6.28 -5.10
CA SER A 136 -0.22 -6.63 -5.21
C SER A 136 -0.42 -8.13 -5.11
N LEU A 137 -1.26 -8.57 -4.18
CA LEU A 137 -1.68 -9.96 -4.09
C LEU A 137 -2.47 -10.35 -5.34
N VAL A 138 -2.18 -11.53 -5.88
CA VAL A 138 -2.91 -12.13 -7.00
C VAL A 138 -3.39 -13.51 -6.63
N SER A 139 -4.44 -13.98 -7.27
CA SER A 139 -4.97 -15.34 -7.02
C SER A 139 -4.06 -16.45 -7.53
N GLY A 140 -3.11 -16.10 -8.40
CA GLY A 140 -2.14 -16.98 -9.02
C GLY A 140 -1.53 -16.33 -10.26
N PHE A 141 -0.43 -16.90 -10.76
CA PHE A 141 0.24 -16.42 -11.97
C PHE A 141 -0.42 -17.05 -13.23
N THR A 142 -1.64 -16.61 -13.52
CA THR A 142 -2.40 -16.92 -14.72
C THR A 142 -2.56 -15.69 -15.60
N ALA A 143 -2.69 -15.86 -16.92
CA ALA A 143 -2.92 -14.77 -17.85
C ALA A 143 -4.13 -13.90 -17.44
N LYS A 144 -5.23 -14.56 -17.00
CA LYS A 144 -6.43 -13.86 -16.53
C LYS A 144 -6.17 -12.97 -15.31
N ALA A 145 -5.49 -13.50 -14.29
CA ALA A 145 -5.20 -12.73 -13.07
C ALA A 145 -4.25 -11.56 -13.34
N ILE A 146 -3.22 -11.79 -14.15
CA ILE A 146 -2.25 -10.75 -14.54
C ILE A 146 -2.90 -9.69 -15.43
N GLY A 147 -3.74 -10.07 -16.39
CA GLY A 147 -4.48 -9.10 -17.22
C GLY A 147 -5.43 -8.21 -16.40
N GLN A 148 -6.12 -8.79 -15.41
CA GLN A 148 -6.95 -8.02 -14.48
C GLN A 148 -6.12 -7.06 -13.62
N TRP A 149 -5.02 -7.56 -13.06
CA TRP A 149 -4.09 -6.73 -12.29
C TRP A 149 -3.51 -5.59 -13.13
N ALA A 150 -3.05 -5.87 -14.34
CA ALA A 150 -2.47 -4.88 -15.25
C ALA A 150 -3.47 -3.74 -15.56
N LYS A 151 -4.72 -4.08 -15.88
CA LYS A 151 -5.81 -3.09 -16.11
C LYS A 151 -6.08 -2.20 -14.90
N ALA A 152 -5.95 -2.74 -13.68
CA ALA A 152 -6.17 -1.99 -12.44
C ALA A 152 -4.96 -1.14 -12.02
N SER A 153 -3.73 -1.62 -12.28
CA SER A 153 -2.50 -1.11 -11.68
C SER A 153 -1.59 -0.33 -12.64
N LEU A 154 -1.77 -0.46 -13.95
CA LEU A 154 -0.96 0.21 -14.97
C LEU A 154 -1.75 1.29 -15.71
N VAL A 155 -1.07 2.35 -16.12
CA VAL A 155 -1.62 3.35 -17.02
C VAL A 155 -1.45 2.83 -18.46
N PRO A 156 -2.49 2.92 -19.34
CA PRO A 156 -2.34 2.57 -20.75
C PRO A 156 -1.19 3.35 -21.40
N GLY A 157 -0.37 2.67 -22.19
CA GLY A 157 0.84 3.24 -22.79
C GLY A 157 2.11 3.05 -21.96
N ALA A 158 2.03 2.52 -20.73
CA ALA A 158 3.21 2.15 -19.96
C ALA A 158 4.03 1.08 -20.66
N CYS A 159 5.36 1.16 -20.55
CA CYS A 159 6.32 0.19 -21.08
C CYS A 159 6.74 -0.77 -19.96
N VAL A 160 6.34 -2.03 -20.05
CA VAL A 160 6.50 -3.03 -18.99
C VAL A 160 7.56 -4.05 -19.37
N SER A 161 8.61 -4.11 -18.57
CA SER A 161 9.69 -5.11 -18.68
C SER A 161 9.47 -6.25 -17.69
N THR A 162 9.60 -7.50 -18.13
CA THR A 162 9.42 -8.71 -17.31
C THR A 162 10.50 -9.75 -17.59
N ASP A 163 10.59 -10.78 -16.75
CA ASP A 163 11.45 -11.97 -16.96
C ASP A 163 10.95 -12.94 -18.05
N GLY A 164 9.87 -12.60 -18.75
CA GLY A 164 9.30 -13.47 -19.80
C GLY A 164 8.43 -14.62 -19.31
N LEU A 165 8.02 -14.66 -18.02
CA LEU A 165 7.07 -15.65 -17.55
C LEU A 165 5.75 -15.58 -18.35
N GLY A 166 5.27 -16.74 -18.84
CA GLY A 166 4.17 -16.82 -19.83
C GLY A 166 2.88 -16.11 -19.45
N CYS A 167 2.57 -15.95 -18.14
CA CYS A 167 1.39 -15.22 -17.71
C CYS A 167 1.48 -13.71 -17.96
N PHE A 168 2.68 -13.14 -18.07
CA PHE A 168 2.89 -11.72 -18.37
C PHE A 168 2.58 -11.35 -19.83
N ALA A 169 2.42 -12.34 -20.71
CA ALA A 169 1.92 -12.11 -22.06
C ALA A 169 0.52 -11.45 -22.09
N ALA A 170 -0.21 -11.41 -20.98
CA ALA A 170 -1.49 -10.71 -20.83
C ALA A 170 -1.36 -9.21 -20.50
N VAL A 171 -0.15 -8.69 -20.28
CA VAL A 171 0.07 -7.25 -20.00
C VAL A 171 -0.41 -6.33 -21.12
N PRO A 172 -0.22 -6.66 -22.42
CA PRO A 172 -0.77 -5.88 -23.53
C PRO A 172 -2.30 -5.70 -23.52
N ASP A 173 -3.05 -6.60 -22.89
CA ASP A 173 -4.52 -6.46 -22.75
C ASP A 173 -4.95 -5.21 -21.95
N ALA A 174 -4.01 -4.62 -21.23
CA ALA A 174 -4.19 -3.35 -20.52
C ALA A 174 -3.80 -2.11 -21.35
N GLY A 175 -3.46 -2.29 -22.63
CA GLY A 175 -2.97 -1.21 -23.49
C GLY A 175 -1.52 -0.80 -23.22
N CYS A 176 -0.72 -1.68 -22.62
CA CYS A 176 0.68 -1.44 -22.29
C CYS A 176 1.62 -2.10 -23.33
N LEU A 177 2.82 -1.55 -23.49
CA LEU A 177 3.90 -2.21 -24.24
C LEU A 177 4.58 -3.24 -23.34
N HIS A 178 4.76 -4.46 -23.83
CA HIS A 178 5.42 -5.53 -23.08
C HIS A 178 6.79 -5.85 -23.68
N LEU A 179 7.82 -5.78 -22.87
CA LEU A 179 9.22 -6.08 -23.23
C LEU A 179 9.72 -7.24 -22.33
N PRO A 180 9.59 -8.50 -22.78
CA PRO A 180 10.17 -9.62 -22.06
C PRO A 180 11.70 -9.57 -22.21
N LEU A 181 12.42 -9.61 -21.10
CA LEU A 181 13.88 -9.76 -21.04
C LEU A 181 14.16 -11.23 -20.72
N VAL A 182 14.61 -11.98 -21.71
CA VAL A 182 14.99 -13.40 -21.58
C VAL A 182 16.50 -13.51 -21.66
#